data_60904bd9ec788257a682b658cc5435b3
#
_entry.id   60904bd9ec788257a682b658cc5435b3
#
_cell.length_a   1.000
_cell.length_b   1.000
_cell.length_c   1.000
_cell.angle_alpha   90.00
_cell.angle_beta   90.00
_cell.angle_gamma   90.00
#
_symmetry.space_group_name_H-M   'P 1'
#
loop_
_entity.id
_entity.type
_entity.pdbx_description
1 polymer ?
#
loop_
_entity_poly.entity_id
_entity_poly.type
_entity_poly.pdbx_seq_one_letter_code
_entity_poly.pdbx_strand_id
1 'polypeptide(L)'
;MKSTNKDNIIETIEEYVGSSPIRPVIIWFHSNPDIDNARRAISEMNGCATCGQALYIDKEGAIQTLTPSGDDEQFIIPVTYNENTKFFLFHRYMEQLRGEYLKYVFDLMYKTKCPVIYLANDYSKEEEPQANVSAFEEWEYSQE
;
A
#
# COMPACT_ATOMS: atom_id res chain seq x y z
N MET A 1 11.88 6.49 12.68
CA MET A 1 11.25 6.23 11.38
C MET A 1 12.31 5.85 10.36
N LYS A 2 12.07 4.78 9.61
CA LYS A 2 13.00 4.33 8.58
C LYS A 2 12.93 5.25 7.36
N SER A 3 14.08 5.58 6.76
CA SER A 3 14.15 6.38 5.55
C SER A 3 14.45 5.51 4.33
N THR A 4 13.87 5.85 3.21
CA THR A 4 14.15 5.24 1.91
C THR A 4 14.21 6.34 0.85
N ASN A 5 14.68 6.00 -0.33
CA ASN A 5 14.78 6.96 -1.43
C ASN A 5 14.68 6.25 -2.78
N LYS A 6 14.76 7.03 -3.84
CA LYS A 6 14.68 6.54 -5.20
C LYS A 6 15.68 5.41 -5.50
N ASP A 7 16.89 5.49 -4.94
CA ASP A 7 17.96 4.56 -5.27
C ASP A 7 17.89 3.26 -4.49
N ASN A 8 17.26 3.26 -3.30
CA ASN A 8 17.25 2.09 -2.45
C ASN A 8 15.86 1.55 -2.08
N ILE A 9 14.78 2.16 -2.59
CA ILE A 9 13.43 1.74 -2.21
C ILE A 9 13.14 0.28 -2.55
N ILE A 10 13.60 -0.20 -3.69
CA ILE A 10 13.39 -1.59 -4.11
C ILE A 10 14.09 -2.54 -3.16
N GLU A 11 15.36 -2.27 -2.86
CA GLU A 11 16.13 -3.08 -1.92
C GLU A 11 15.51 -3.07 -0.52
N THR A 12 15.05 -1.89 -0.08
CA THR A 12 14.40 -1.75 1.22
C THR A 12 13.15 -2.60 1.32
N ILE A 13 12.32 -2.60 0.26
CA ILE A 13 11.11 -3.42 0.20
C ILE A 13 11.47 -4.91 0.18
N GLU A 14 12.46 -5.32 -0.61
CA GLU A 14 12.90 -6.71 -0.68
C GLU A 14 13.34 -7.23 0.68
N GLU A 15 14.10 -6.44 1.42
CA GLU A 15 14.52 -6.80 2.77
C GLU A 15 13.33 -6.97 3.71
N TYR A 16 12.37 -6.04 3.64
CA TYR A 16 11.19 -6.10 4.47
C TYR A 16 10.34 -7.33 4.16
N VAL A 17 10.11 -7.59 2.89
CA VAL A 17 9.33 -8.75 2.43
C VAL A 17 10.01 -10.06 2.83
N GLY A 18 11.34 -10.09 2.81
CA GLY A 18 12.11 -11.27 3.20
C GLY A 18 12.21 -11.49 4.71
N SER A 19 11.80 -10.51 5.51
CA SER A 19 11.74 -10.65 6.97
C SER A 19 10.41 -11.30 7.37
N SER A 20 10.07 -11.30 8.65
CA SER A 20 8.78 -11.79 9.13
C SER A 20 7.90 -10.59 9.48
N PRO A 21 7.38 -9.89 8.50
CA PRO A 21 6.61 -8.68 8.75
C PRO A 21 5.31 -8.98 9.46
N ILE A 22 5.02 -8.21 10.50
CA ILE A 22 3.81 -8.33 11.31
C ILE A 22 2.91 -7.10 11.20
N ARG A 23 3.39 -6.06 10.51
CA ARG A 23 2.66 -4.79 10.36
C ARG A 23 2.65 -4.38 8.90
N PRO A 24 1.55 -3.75 8.44
CA PRO A 24 1.58 -3.10 7.14
C PRO A 24 2.51 -1.89 7.18
N VAL A 25 3.01 -1.49 6.01
CA VAL A 25 3.94 -0.38 5.88
C VAL A 25 3.26 0.78 5.18
N ILE A 26 3.46 1.99 5.69
CA ILE A 26 3.12 3.20 4.96
C ILE A 26 4.40 3.95 4.65
N ILE A 27 4.58 4.35 3.39
CA ILE A 27 5.71 5.16 2.96
C ILE A 27 5.19 6.55 2.64
N TRP A 28 5.72 7.54 3.37
CA TRP A 28 5.29 8.93 3.24
C TRP A 28 6.13 9.65 2.20
N PHE A 29 5.46 10.20 1.18
CA PHE A 29 6.07 10.94 0.09
C PHE A 29 5.72 12.42 0.18
N HIS A 30 6.54 13.27 -0.41
CA HIS A 30 6.32 14.73 -0.42
C HIS A 30 5.55 15.22 -1.64
N SER A 31 5.42 14.38 -2.66
CA SER A 31 4.72 14.77 -3.88
C SER A 31 4.06 13.56 -4.56
N ASN A 32 2.98 13.84 -5.29
CA ASN A 32 2.30 12.81 -6.07
C ASN A 32 3.15 12.28 -7.23
N PRO A 33 3.94 13.12 -7.96
CA PRO A 33 4.84 12.59 -8.97
C PRO A 33 5.84 11.56 -8.43
N ASP A 34 6.36 11.76 -7.23
CA ASP A 34 7.26 10.79 -6.61
C ASP A 34 6.54 9.49 -6.28
N ILE A 35 5.29 9.57 -5.81
CA ILE A 35 4.45 8.38 -5.58
C ILE A 35 4.28 7.61 -6.89
N ASP A 36 3.94 8.29 -7.98
CA ASP A 36 3.71 7.65 -9.28
C ASP A 36 4.98 6.97 -9.81
N ASN A 37 6.12 7.62 -9.67
CA ASN A 37 7.40 7.06 -10.09
C ASN A 37 7.79 5.84 -9.26
N ALA A 38 7.64 5.93 -7.95
CA ALA A 38 7.92 4.81 -7.05
C ALA A 38 6.97 3.65 -7.30
N ARG A 39 5.68 3.93 -7.49
CA ARG A 39 4.67 2.91 -7.78
C ARG A 39 5.04 2.11 -9.04
N ARG A 40 5.45 2.80 -10.10
CA ARG A 40 5.86 2.14 -11.34
C ARG A 40 7.06 1.22 -11.12
N ALA A 41 8.07 1.70 -10.42
CA ALA A 41 9.26 0.91 -10.14
C ALA A 41 8.93 -0.32 -9.27
N ILE A 42 8.13 -0.12 -8.23
CA ILE A 42 7.76 -1.18 -7.30
C ILE A 42 6.88 -2.23 -8.00
N SER A 43 5.96 -1.79 -8.86
CA SER A 43 5.05 -2.72 -9.55
C SER A 43 5.75 -3.66 -10.51
N GLU A 44 6.99 -3.36 -10.90
CA GLU A 44 7.81 -4.25 -11.73
C GLU A 44 8.54 -5.33 -10.92
N MET A 45 8.49 -5.25 -9.61
CA MET A 45 9.15 -6.25 -8.75
C MET A 45 8.43 -7.59 -8.81
N ASN A 46 9.21 -8.67 -8.74
CA ASN A 46 8.64 -10.01 -8.65
C ASN A 46 7.79 -10.16 -7.40
N GLY A 47 6.59 -10.65 -7.59
CA GLY A 47 5.67 -10.88 -6.49
C GLY A 47 4.87 -9.68 -6.04
N CYS A 48 4.98 -8.54 -6.72
CA CYS A 48 4.13 -7.39 -6.42
C CYS A 48 2.73 -7.60 -6.99
N ALA A 49 1.72 -7.48 -6.13
CA ALA A 49 0.33 -7.36 -6.58
C ALA A 49 -0.11 -5.92 -6.32
N THR A 50 -0.32 -5.17 -7.39
CA THR A 50 -0.79 -3.80 -7.28
C THR A 50 -2.30 -3.81 -7.09
N CYS A 51 -2.75 -3.33 -5.95
CA CYS A 51 -4.14 -3.41 -5.54
C CYS A 51 -4.91 -2.08 -5.70
N GLY A 52 -4.32 -1.09 -6.36
CA GLY A 52 -5.01 0.18 -6.57
C GLY A 52 -5.02 1.03 -5.31
N GLN A 53 -6.19 1.56 -4.97
CA GLN A 53 -6.29 2.64 -3.99
C GLN A 53 -7.01 2.26 -2.71
N ALA A 54 -7.87 1.28 -2.74
CA ALA A 54 -8.75 0.98 -1.62
C ALA A 54 -9.06 -0.51 -1.54
N LEU A 55 -9.38 -0.99 -0.35
CA LEU A 55 -9.88 -2.35 -0.13
C LEU A 55 -11.35 -2.32 0.23
N TYR A 56 -12.08 -3.28 -0.31
CA TYR A 56 -13.49 -3.52 0.02
C TYR A 56 -13.71 -5.01 0.23
N ILE A 57 -14.63 -5.34 1.10
CA ILE A 57 -15.05 -6.74 1.26
C ILE A 57 -16.53 -6.79 0.87
N ASP A 58 -16.86 -7.65 -0.08
CA ASP A 58 -18.23 -7.80 -0.54
C ASP A 58 -19.05 -8.67 0.41
N LYS A 59 -20.32 -8.89 0.06
CA LYS A 59 -21.26 -9.65 0.91
C LYS A 59 -20.84 -11.10 1.09
N GLU A 60 -20.12 -11.66 0.13
CA GLU A 60 -19.63 -13.02 0.16
C GLU A 60 -18.26 -13.14 0.83
N GLY A 61 -17.70 -12.02 1.31
CA GLY A 61 -16.39 -11.99 1.95
C GLY A 61 -15.22 -11.95 0.98
N ALA A 62 -15.47 -11.72 -0.31
CA ALA A 62 -14.40 -11.59 -1.29
C ALA A 62 -13.74 -10.22 -1.19
N ILE A 63 -12.42 -10.21 -1.35
CA ILE A 63 -11.63 -8.98 -1.26
C ILE A 63 -11.52 -8.35 -2.63
N GLN A 64 -11.82 -7.06 -2.71
CA GLN A 64 -11.83 -6.29 -3.93
C GLN A 64 -11.06 -4.99 -3.73
N THR A 65 -10.63 -4.37 -4.82
CA THR A 65 -9.92 -3.10 -4.76
C THR A 65 -10.50 -2.11 -5.77
N LEU A 66 -10.32 -0.84 -5.46
CA LEU A 66 -10.70 0.24 -6.36
C LEU A 66 -9.50 0.61 -7.23
N THR A 67 -9.71 0.69 -8.52
CA THR A 67 -8.67 1.05 -9.48
C THR A 67 -9.15 2.24 -10.31
N PRO A 68 -8.35 3.31 -10.42
CA PRO A 68 -8.72 4.44 -11.27
C PRO A 68 -8.66 4.06 -12.74
N SER A 69 -9.58 4.63 -13.54
CA SER A 69 -9.50 4.56 -14.99
C SER A 69 -8.91 5.86 -15.54
N GLY A 70 -8.61 5.87 -16.84
CA GLY A 70 -8.06 7.04 -17.50
C GLY A 70 -9.01 8.24 -17.60
N ASP A 71 -10.29 8.06 -17.30
CA ASP A 71 -11.32 9.07 -17.40
C ASP A 71 -11.85 9.50 -16.03
N ASP A 72 -11.03 9.41 -15.00
CA ASP A 72 -11.38 9.68 -13.61
C ASP A 72 -12.47 8.75 -13.04
N GLU A 73 -12.91 7.77 -13.81
CA GLU A 73 -13.79 6.74 -13.31
C GLU A 73 -12.99 5.72 -12.50
N GLN A 74 -13.68 5.05 -11.59
CA GLN A 74 -13.07 4.04 -10.75
C GLN A 74 -13.84 2.73 -10.87
N PHE A 75 -13.11 1.63 -10.90
CA PHE A 75 -13.70 0.30 -10.98
C PHE A 75 -13.37 -0.49 -9.73
N ILE A 76 -14.33 -1.26 -9.25
CA ILE A 76 -14.11 -2.24 -8.20
C ILE A 76 -13.76 -3.55 -8.90
N ILE A 77 -12.57 -4.07 -8.61
CA ILE A 77 -12.09 -5.32 -9.20
C ILE A 77 -11.62 -6.28 -8.10
N PRO A 78 -11.66 -7.60 -8.35
CA PRO A 78 -11.12 -8.55 -7.37
C PRO A 78 -9.63 -8.34 -7.15
N VAL A 79 -9.19 -8.54 -5.91
CA VAL A 79 -7.76 -8.55 -5.61
C VAL A 79 -7.16 -9.83 -6.16
N THR A 80 -6.22 -9.69 -7.08
CA THR A 80 -5.56 -10.83 -7.72
C THR A 80 -4.28 -11.18 -7.00
N TYR A 81 -4.18 -12.43 -6.55
CA TYR A 81 -2.95 -12.94 -5.95
C TYR A 81 -2.83 -14.44 -6.21
N ASN A 82 -1.61 -14.96 -6.12
CA ASN A 82 -1.31 -16.37 -6.31
C ASN A 82 -0.14 -16.77 -5.40
N GLU A 83 0.35 -17.98 -5.56
CA GLU A 83 1.45 -18.51 -4.75
C GLU A 83 2.76 -17.73 -4.88
N ASN A 84 2.92 -16.96 -5.94
CA ASN A 84 4.14 -16.17 -6.19
C ASN A 84 4.02 -14.74 -5.67
N THR A 85 2.85 -14.34 -5.20
CA THR A 85 2.64 -13.00 -4.63
C THR A 85 3.39 -12.88 -3.32
N LYS A 86 4.21 -11.83 -3.19
CA LYS A 86 5.03 -11.57 -2.00
C LYS A 86 4.55 -10.39 -1.20
N PHE A 87 3.88 -9.43 -1.83
CA PHE A 87 3.34 -8.26 -1.15
C PHE A 87 2.27 -7.59 -2.01
N PHE A 88 1.48 -6.73 -1.35
CA PHE A 88 0.42 -5.93 -1.99
C PHE A 88 0.79 -4.46 -1.93
N LEU A 89 0.53 -3.73 -3.01
CA LEU A 89 0.85 -2.32 -3.12
C LEU A 89 -0.41 -1.49 -3.31
N PHE A 90 -0.63 -0.53 -2.41
CA PHE A 90 -1.70 0.45 -2.49
C PHE A 90 -1.12 1.86 -2.55
N HIS A 91 -1.89 2.82 -3.05
CA HIS A 91 -1.41 4.20 -3.13
C HIS A 91 -2.53 5.22 -3.05
N ARG A 92 -2.20 6.39 -2.50
CA ARG A 92 -2.93 7.67 -2.49
C ARG A 92 -4.11 7.86 -1.52
N TYR A 93 -4.95 6.86 -1.26
CA TYR A 93 -6.18 7.09 -0.48
C TYR A 93 -5.96 6.90 1.01
N MET A 94 -5.97 8.01 1.74
CA MET A 94 -5.80 7.99 3.19
C MET A 94 -7.00 7.41 3.93
N GLU A 95 -8.19 7.47 3.33
CA GLU A 95 -9.40 6.90 3.92
C GLU A 95 -9.21 5.44 4.31
N GLN A 96 -8.36 4.73 3.59
CA GLN A 96 -8.09 3.32 3.83
C GLN A 96 -7.35 3.07 5.14
N LEU A 97 -6.79 4.11 5.73
CA LEU A 97 -6.08 4.01 7.01
C LEU A 97 -7.02 4.19 8.19
N ARG A 98 -8.31 4.41 7.95
CA ARG A 98 -9.30 4.69 9.00
C ARG A 98 -10.12 3.46 9.36
N GLY A 99 -10.42 3.36 10.66
CA GLY A 99 -11.49 2.53 11.18
C GLY A 99 -11.59 1.14 10.58
N GLU A 100 -12.74 0.86 10.03
CA GLU A 100 -13.06 -0.46 9.47
C GLU A 100 -12.25 -0.86 8.24
N TYR A 101 -11.72 0.11 7.48
CA TYR A 101 -10.87 -0.22 6.33
C TYR A 101 -9.55 -0.83 6.76
N LEU A 102 -9.02 -0.39 7.89
CA LEU A 102 -7.80 -0.96 8.44
C LEU A 102 -7.97 -2.45 8.74
N LYS A 103 -9.15 -2.83 9.22
CA LYS A 103 -9.49 -4.23 9.42
C LYS A 103 -9.31 -5.05 8.14
N TYR A 104 -9.73 -4.49 7.00
CA TYR A 104 -9.61 -5.19 5.71
C TYR A 104 -8.15 -5.38 5.29
N VAL A 105 -7.29 -4.42 5.60
CA VAL A 105 -5.85 -4.54 5.36
C VAL A 105 -5.28 -5.72 6.14
N PHE A 106 -5.62 -5.82 7.42
CA PHE A 106 -5.15 -6.93 8.25
C PHE A 106 -5.74 -8.26 7.82
N ASP A 107 -7.02 -8.29 7.43
CA ASP A 107 -7.65 -9.51 6.91
C ASP A 107 -6.93 -10.01 5.64
N LEU A 108 -6.57 -9.09 4.74
CA LEU A 108 -5.82 -9.45 3.53
C LEU A 108 -4.46 -10.04 3.89
N MET A 109 -3.72 -9.40 4.79
CA MET A 109 -2.41 -9.89 5.23
C MET A 109 -2.51 -11.26 5.89
N TYR A 110 -3.51 -11.44 6.74
CA TYR A 110 -3.74 -12.72 7.42
C TYR A 110 -4.05 -13.83 6.43
N LYS A 111 -4.94 -13.55 5.48
CA LYS A 111 -5.40 -14.52 4.48
C LYS A 111 -4.29 -14.95 3.54
N THR A 112 -3.46 -14.01 3.11
CA THR A 112 -2.45 -14.25 2.08
C THR A 112 -1.05 -14.48 2.64
N LYS A 113 -0.81 -14.15 3.90
CA LYS A 113 0.51 -14.17 4.54
C LYS A 113 1.52 -13.23 3.88
N CYS A 114 1.03 -12.18 3.23
CA CYS A 114 1.84 -11.19 2.51
C CYS A 114 1.67 -9.80 3.13
N PRO A 115 2.75 -9.02 3.23
CA PRO A 115 2.61 -7.66 3.76
C PRO A 115 1.91 -6.72 2.78
N VAL A 116 1.35 -5.65 3.33
CA VAL A 116 0.75 -4.56 2.56
C VAL A 116 1.66 -3.35 2.69
N ILE A 117 1.95 -2.73 1.55
CA ILE A 117 2.75 -1.50 1.46
C ILE A 117 1.86 -0.41 0.86
N TYR A 118 1.74 0.70 1.57
CA TYR A 118 0.88 1.80 1.18
C TYR A 118 1.73 3.04 0.90
N LEU A 119 1.57 3.62 -0.30
CA LEU A 119 2.26 4.85 -0.69
C LEU A 119 1.32 6.03 -0.49
N ALA A 120 1.68 6.97 0.37
CA ALA A 120 0.84 8.09 0.71
C ALA A 120 1.60 9.42 0.66
N ASN A 121 0.87 10.50 0.46
CA ASN A 121 1.44 11.83 0.49
C ASN A 121 1.41 12.37 1.92
N ASP A 122 2.51 12.96 2.37
CA ASP A 122 2.67 13.39 3.76
C ASP A 122 1.77 14.57 4.15
N TYR A 123 1.33 15.39 3.21
CA TYR A 123 0.39 16.47 3.57
C TYR A 123 -0.96 15.90 4.02
N SER A 124 -1.35 14.72 3.54
CA SER A 124 -2.57 14.05 3.99
C SER A 124 -2.48 13.64 5.45
N LYS A 125 -1.27 13.45 5.97
CA LYS A 125 -1.02 13.11 7.36
C LYS A 125 -1.54 14.19 8.31
N GLU A 126 -1.44 15.46 7.92
CA GLU A 126 -1.94 16.58 8.70
C GLU A 126 -3.44 16.77 8.51
N GLU A 127 -3.95 16.50 7.31
CA GLU A 127 -5.37 16.66 6.98
C GLU A 127 -6.23 15.54 7.53
N GLU A 128 -5.62 14.39 7.87
CA GLU A 128 -6.32 13.18 8.27
C GLU A 128 -5.90 12.69 9.66
N PRO A 129 -6.13 13.51 10.71
CA PRO A 129 -5.70 13.15 12.06
C PRO A 129 -6.39 11.91 12.62
N GLN A 130 -7.50 11.47 12.00
CA GLN A 130 -8.25 10.28 12.41
C GLN A 130 -7.67 8.98 11.85
N ALA A 131 -6.68 9.07 10.96
CA ALA A 131 -6.07 7.88 10.38
C ALA A 131 -5.29 7.08 11.44
N ASN A 132 -5.45 5.76 11.40
CA ASN A 132 -4.79 4.86 12.36
C ASN A 132 -3.37 4.50 11.92
N VAL A 133 -2.54 5.52 11.70
CA VAL A 133 -1.16 5.31 11.20
C VAL A 133 -0.29 4.54 12.19
N SER A 134 -0.64 4.58 13.48
CA SER A 134 0.11 3.83 14.50
C SER A 134 0.08 2.31 14.29
N ALA A 135 -0.90 1.80 13.51
CA ALA A 135 -0.97 0.39 13.18
C ALA A 135 0.04 -0.01 12.10
N PHE A 136 0.65 0.96 11.45
CA PHE A 136 1.60 0.77 10.35
C PHE A 136 3.03 0.99 10.81
N GLU A 137 3.96 0.29 10.18
CA GLU A 137 5.35 0.71 10.21
C GLU A 137 5.49 1.87 9.24
N GLU A 138 6.07 2.99 9.67
CA GLU A 138 6.15 4.19 8.86
C GLU A 138 7.57 4.37 8.31
N TRP A 139 7.66 4.61 7.01
CA TRP A 139 8.91 4.97 6.34
C TRP A 139 8.76 6.35 5.73
N GLU A 140 9.86 7.06 5.59
CA GLU A 140 9.89 8.37 4.94
C GLU A 140 10.68 8.26 3.64
N TYR A 141 10.08 8.75 2.55
CA TYR A 141 10.75 8.82 1.25
C TYR A 141 11.49 10.13 1.14
N SER A 142 12.79 10.06 0.95
CA SER A 142 13.67 11.22 0.77
C SER A 142 14.01 11.39 -0.69
N GLN A 143 14.14 12.64 -1.11
CA GLN A 143 14.53 12.94 -2.50
C GLN A 143 16.06 12.91 -2.70
N GLU A 144 16.80 12.69 -1.64
CA GLU A 144 18.26 12.62 -1.73
C GLU A 144 18.78 11.24 -2.10
#